data_5f430d7fbe50147de27e77cb6d7cb277
#
_entry.id   5f430d7fbe50147de27e77cb6d7cb277
#
_cell.length_a   1.000
_cell.length_b   1.000
_cell.length_c   1.000
_cell.angle_alpha   90.00
_cell.angle_beta   90.00
_cell.angle_gamma   90.00
#
_symmetry.space_group_name_H-M   'P 1'
#
loop_
_entity.id
_entity.type
_entity.pdbx_description
1 polymer ?
#
loop_
_entity_poly.entity_id
_entity_poly.type
_entity_poly.pdbx_seq_one_letter_code
_entity_poly.pdbx_strand_id
1 'polypeptide(L)'
;MKSFIRSFLVIIALGVLAGATLIWSGLYNVAADEPHWKATLWLVNEARERSVEAHSRGSVTQPLQGERLVERGFPHFNETCRLCHGGPGLSPLEFTQGLYPKPPFFPSKEVQQELSDSELYWIIKHGFKMTGMPSFGVTNSEEDLWAIVAFMRRLPTLPPSEYQAMAQRAGKS
;
A
#
# COMPACT_ATOMS: atom_id res chain seq x y z
N MET A 1 18.41 41.96 -17.84
CA MET A 1 17.38 41.01 -18.26
C MET A 1 17.97 39.86 -19.10
N LYS A 2 18.65 40.09 -20.20
CA LYS A 2 19.25 39.04 -21.08
C LYS A 2 20.27 38.16 -20.34
N SER A 3 21.12 38.73 -19.48
CA SER A 3 22.11 37.94 -18.69
C SER A 3 21.44 37.02 -17.68
N PHE A 4 20.41 37.47 -16.99
CA PHE A 4 19.64 36.65 -16.03
C PHE A 4 18.99 35.46 -16.74
N ILE A 5 18.33 35.67 -17.88
CA ILE A 5 17.70 34.60 -18.67
C ILE A 5 18.77 33.59 -19.13
N ARG A 6 19.94 34.06 -19.57
CA ARG A 6 21.04 33.19 -19.99
C ARG A 6 21.54 32.31 -18.84
N SER A 7 21.77 32.90 -17.66
CA SER A 7 22.19 32.15 -16.47
C SER A 7 21.14 31.11 -16.06
N PHE A 8 19.87 31.49 -16.10
CA PHE A 8 18.76 30.58 -15.77
C PHE A 8 18.70 29.38 -16.73
N LEU A 9 18.81 29.61 -18.03
CA LEU A 9 18.85 28.53 -19.03
C LEU A 9 20.07 27.61 -18.85
N VAL A 10 21.23 28.14 -18.50
CA VAL A 10 22.42 27.34 -18.22
C VAL A 10 22.22 26.45 -17.01
N ILE A 11 21.60 26.95 -15.93
CA ILE A 11 21.30 26.15 -14.73
C ILE A 11 20.34 25.01 -15.07
N ILE A 12 19.29 25.29 -15.86
CA ILE A 12 18.37 24.23 -16.31
C ILE A 12 19.10 23.19 -17.16
N ALA A 13 19.91 23.62 -18.13
CA ALA A 13 20.64 22.70 -18.98
C ALA A 13 21.61 21.81 -18.20
N LEU A 14 22.31 22.37 -17.21
CA LEU A 14 23.17 21.60 -16.30
C LEU A 14 22.37 20.61 -15.45
N GLY A 15 21.20 21.00 -14.94
CA GLY A 15 20.30 20.12 -14.18
C GLY A 15 19.80 18.95 -15.03
N VAL A 16 19.38 19.22 -16.26
CA VAL A 16 18.94 18.18 -17.21
C VAL A 16 20.09 17.24 -17.56
N LEU A 17 21.28 17.78 -17.83
CA LEU A 17 22.47 16.98 -18.13
C LEU A 17 22.86 16.09 -16.95
N ALA A 18 22.86 16.62 -15.74
CA ALA A 18 23.15 15.85 -14.52
C ALA A 18 22.13 14.72 -14.31
N GLY A 19 20.83 15.01 -14.49
CA GLY A 19 19.77 14.01 -14.41
C GLY A 19 19.91 12.92 -15.48
N ALA A 20 20.17 13.31 -16.72
CA ALA A 20 20.44 12.37 -17.80
C ALA A 20 21.67 11.49 -17.49
N THR A 21 22.75 12.08 -17.04
CA THR A 21 23.97 11.34 -16.67
C THR A 21 23.68 10.33 -15.54
N LEU A 22 22.91 10.73 -14.53
CA LEU A 22 22.52 9.83 -13.45
C LEU A 22 21.74 8.60 -13.96
N ILE A 23 20.81 8.83 -14.89
CA ILE A 23 19.98 7.74 -15.47
C ILE A 23 20.85 6.81 -16.32
N TRP A 24 21.62 7.35 -17.25
CA TRP A 24 22.41 6.54 -18.21
C TRP A 24 23.65 5.89 -17.60
N SER A 25 24.19 6.44 -16.51
CA SER A 25 25.35 5.85 -15.83
C SER A 25 25.04 4.59 -15.05
N GLY A 26 23.75 4.33 -14.75
CA GLY A 26 23.35 3.25 -13.86
C GLY A 26 23.80 3.45 -12.40
N LEU A 27 24.23 4.65 -12.03
CA LEU A 27 24.71 4.97 -10.67
C LEU A 27 23.61 4.79 -9.62
N TYR A 28 22.34 5.04 -10.01
CA TYR A 28 21.21 4.81 -9.12
C TYR A 28 20.83 3.33 -9.12
N ASN A 29 21.11 2.64 -7.99
CA ASN A 29 20.76 1.24 -7.83
C ASN A 29 19.25 1.08 -7.64
N VAL A 30 18.61 0.22 -8.46
CA VAL A 30 17.16 -0.10 -8.39
C VAL A 30 16.87 -1.46 -7.79
N ALA A 31 17.88 -2.13 -7.22
CA ALA A 31 17.70 -3.42 -6.55
C ALA A 31 16.82 -3.26 -5.31
N ALA A 32 15.92 -4.22 -5.08
CA ALA A 32 14.96 -4.14 -3.97
C ALA A 32 15.59 -4.40 -2.58
N ASP A 33 16.77 -4.98 -2.53
CA ASP A 33 17.55 -5.21 -1.31
C ASP A 33 18.41 -3.99 -0.90
N GLU A 34 18.49 -2.97 -1.77
CA GLU A 34 19.17 -1.71 -1.49
C GLU A 34 18.16 -0.58 -1.19
N PRO A 35 18.29 0.13 -0.06
CA PRO A 35 17.37 1.22 0.25
C PRO A 35 17.56 2.40 -0.71
N HIS A 36 16.47 3.07 -1.04
CA HIS A 36 16.55 4.36 -1.75
C HIS A 36 17.41 5.38 -1.01
N TRP A 37 18.05 6.27 -1.75
CA TRP A 37 18.67 7.46 -1.15
C TRP A 37 17.63 8.21 -0.30
N LYS A 38 18.05 8.77 0.84
CA LYS A 38 17.14 9.44 1.78
C LYS A 38 16.24 10.49 1.12
N ALA A 39 16.79 11.26 0.17
CA ALA A 39 16.03 12.27 -0.56
C ALA A 39 14.96 11.63 -1.48
N THR A 40 15.30 10.55 -2.18
CA THR A 40 14.35 9.80 -3.01
C THR A 40 13.24 9.19 -2.17
N LEU A 41 13.61 8.55 -1.06
CA LEU A 41 12.65 7.93 -0.15
C LEU A 41 11.66 8.97 0.42
N TRP A 42 12.19 10.11 0.88
CA TRP A 42 11.34 11.21 1.37
C TRP A 42 10.37 11.69 0.28
N LEU A 43 10.88 11.97 -0.93
CA LEU A 43 10.05 12.47 -2.03
C LEU A 43 8.95 11.48 -2.42
N VAL A 44 9.30 10.20 -2.54
CA VAL A 44 8.34 9.15 -2.94
C VAL A 44 7.29 8.93 -1.85
N ASN A 45 7.68 8.93 -0.57
CA ASN A 45 6.74 8.80 0.54
C ASN A 45 5.78 9.99 0.62
N GLU A 46 6.29 11.22 0.56
CA GLU A 46 5.46 12.43 0.58
C GLU A 46 4.48 12.44 -0.61
N ALA A 47 4.96 12.11 -1.82
CA ALA A 47 4.10 12.02 -2.99
C ALA A 47 3.01 10.95 -2.85
N ARG A 48 3.34 9.80 -2.26
CA ARG A 48 2.40 8.71 -1.98
C ARG A 48 1.33 9.16 -0.99
N GLU A 49 1.72 9.71 0.14
CA GLU A 49 0.82 10.17 1.21
C GLU A 49 -0.14 11.24 0.70
N ARG A 50 0.40 12.28 0.03
CA ARG A 50 -0.43 13.33 -0.59
C ARG A 50 -1.37 12.80 -1.66
N SER A 51 -0.92 11.84 -2.45
CA SER A 51 -1.77 11.22 -3.48
C SER A 51 -2.93 10.44 -2.84
N VAL A 52 -2.67 9.63 -1.82
CA VAL A 52 -3.72 8.89 -1.10
C VAL A 52 -4.72 9.87 -0.46
N GLU A 53 -4.25 10.85 0.30
CA GLU A 53 -5.08 11.87 0.92
C GLU A 53 -5.96 12.59 -0.10
N ALA A 54 -5.38 13.05 -1.21
CA ALA A 54 -6.11 13.83 -2.20
C ALA A 54 -7.20 13.01 -2.92
N HIS A 55 -6.91 11.75 -3.25
CA HIS A 55 -7.81 10.92 -4.06
C HIS A 55 -8.82 10.11 -3.23
N SER A 56 -8.58 9.90 -1.94
CA SER A 56 -9.53 9.23 -1.06
C SER A 56 -10.68 10.13 -0.58
N ARG A 57 -10.54 11.45 -0.66
CA ARG A 57 -11.52 12.44 -0.15
C ARG A 57 -12.93 12.36 -0.76
N GLY A 58 -13.11 11.71 -1.87
CA GLY A 58 -14.42 11.56 -2.53
C GLY A 58 -15.02 10.16 -2.38
N SER A 59 -14.34 9.25 -1.69
CA SER A 59 -14.83 7.90 -1.48
C SER A 59 -15.99 7.93 -0.49
N VAL A 60 -17.15 7.43 -0.93
CA VAL A 60 -18.33 7.29 -0.06
C VAL A 60 -18.01 6.26 1.00
N THR A 61 -17.91 6.69 2.25
CA THR A 61 -17.73 5.78 3.39
C THR A 61 -19.00 4.96 3.60
N GLN A 62 -18.89 3.64 3.58
CA GLN A 62 -19.98 2.76 3.98
C GLN A 62 -19.86 2.42 5.47
N PRO A 63 -20.98 2.16 6.16
CA PRO A 63 -20.93 1.65 7.51
C PRO A 63 -20.18 0.31 7.53
N LEU A 64 -19.02 0.27 8.20
CA LEU A 64 -18.20 -0.96 8.33
C LEU A 64 -18.73 -1.91 9.41
N GLN A 65 -19.95 -1.67 9.91
CA GLN A 65 -20.58 -2.42 10.98
C GLN A 65 -21.45 -3.55 10.42
N GLY A 66 -21.25 -4.73 10.93
CA GLY A 66 -22.06 -5.92 10.61
C GLY A 66 -21.20 -7.16 10.38
N GLU A 67 -21.53 -8.23 11.11
CA GLU A 67 -20.84 -9.53 11.04
C GLU A 67 -20.76 -10.04 9.59
N ARG A 68 -21.86 -9.93 8.83
CA ARG A 68 -21.89 -10.35 7.41
C ARG A 68 -20.88 -9.65 6.51
N LEU A 69 -20.61 -8.37 6.75
CA LEU A 69 -19.61 -7.64 5.97
C LEU A 69 -18.20 -8.12 6.30
N VAL A 70 -17.92 -8.34 7.58
CA VAL A 70 -16.65 -8.89 8.06
C VAL A 70 -16.43 -10.31 7.53
N GLU A 71 -17.45 -11.17 7.60
CA GLU A 71 -17.39 -12.54 7.06
C GLU A 71 -17.16 -12.57 5.55
N ARG A 72 -17.77 -11.65 4.80
CA ARG A 72 -17.56 -11.51 3.35
C ARG A 72 -16.12 -11.08 3.01
N GLY A 73 -15.52 -10.20 3.81
CA GLY A 73 -14.14 -9.74 3.58
C GLY A 73 -13.06 -10.76 3.94
N PHE A 74 -13.39 -11.70 4.84
CA PHE A 74 -12.42 -12.68 5.33
C PHE A 74 -11.76 -13.53 4.23
N PRO A 75 -12.47 -14.18 3.30
CA PRO A 75 -11.86 -15.02 2.27
C PRO A 75 -10.84 -14.24 1.43
N HIS A 76 -11.22 -13.06 0.94
CA HIS A 76 -10.32 -12.21 0.14
C HIS A 76 -9.05 -11.84 0.92
N PHE A 77 -9.20 -11.44 2.18
CA PHE A 77 -8.05 -11.13 3.02
C PHE A 77 -7.17 -12.37 3.25
N ASN A 78 -7.78 -13.48 3.63
CA ASN A 78 -7.06 -14.71 3.97
C ASN A 78 -6.31 -15.32 2.79
N GLU A 79 -6.90 -15.29 1.59
CA GLU A 79 -6.31 -15.92 0.41
C GLU A 79 -5.28 -15.03 -0.28
N THR A 80 -5.39 -13.71 -0.13
CA THR A 80 -4.57 -12.77 -0.90
C THR A 80 -3.75 -11.84 0.00
N CYS A 81 -4.41 -11.03 0.81
CA CYS A 81 -3.75 -9.95 1.57
C CYS A 81 -2.82 -10.50 2.65
N ARG A 82 -3.25 -11.56 3.35
CA ARG A 82 -2.50 -12.22 4.41
C ARG A 82 -1.11 -12.67 3.98
N LEU A 83 -0.95 -13.05 2.73
CA LEU A 83 0.34 -13.53 2.22
C LEU A 83 1.45 -12.49 2.40
N CYS A 84 1.11 -11.22 2.19
CA CYS A 84 2.05 -10.09 2.31
C CYS A 84 1.92 -9.34 3.64
N HIS A 85 0.73 -9.24 4.21
CA HIS A 85 0.45 -8.37 5.35
C HIS A 85 0.31 -9.12 6.69
N GLY A 86 0.44 -10.45 6.67
CA GLY A 86 0.26 -11.29 7.85
C GLY A 86 -1.21 -11.40 8.29
N GLY A 87 -1.42 -12.15 9.36
CA GLY A 87 -2.73 -12.34 9.99
C GLY A 87 -2.56 -12.60 11.49
N PRO A 88 -3.65 -12.64 12.27
CA PRO A 88 -3.59 -12.96 13.69
C PRO A 88 -2.87 -14.30 13.94
N GLY A 89 -1.70 -14.24 14.59
CA GLY A 89 -0.84 -15.40 14.83
C GLY A 89 -0.10 -15.95 13.59
N LEU A 90 -0.15 -15.25 12.46
CA LEU A 90 0.49 -15.66 11.21
C LEU A 90 1.41 -14.57 10.68
N SER A 91 2.67 -14.91 10.47
CA SER A 91 3.63 -14.02 9.81
C SER A 91 3.36 -13.93 8.31
N PRO A 92 3.77 -12.82 7.66
CA PRO A 92 3.86 -12.75 6.20
C PRO A 92 4.74 -13.87 5.63
N LEU A 93 4.52 -14.23 4.37
CA LEU A 93 5.34 -15.25 3.71
C LEU A 93 6.77 -14.75 3.46
N GLU A 94 7.71 -15.69 3.37
CA GLU A 94 9.14 -15.42 3.25
C GLU A 94 9.50 -14.45 2.11
N PHE A 95 8.89 -14.61 0.93
CA PHE A 95 9.18 -13.75 -0.23
C PHE A 95 8.93 -12.26 0.03
N THR A 96 8.08 -11.93 1.02
CA THR A 96 7.76 -10.53 1.36
C THR A 96 8.92 -9.80 2.00
N GLN A 97 9.91 -10.53 2.51
CA GLN A 97 11.13 -9.94 3.06
C GLN A 97 11.96 -9.24 1.98
N GLY A 98 11.83 -9.70 0.71
CA GLY A 98 12.46 -9.08 -0.44
C GLY A 98 11.62 -7.97 -1.11
N LEU A 99 10.45 -7.64 -0.60
CA LEU A 99 9.65 -6.53 -1.15
C LEU A 99 10.14 -5.17 -0.65
N TYR A 100 10.20 -4.21 -1.56
CA TYR A 100 10.51 -2.83 -1.23
C TYR A 100 9.50 -1.86 -1.89
N PRO A 101 8.82 -1.02 -1.10
CA PRO A 101 8.80 -0.98 0.37
C PRO A 101 8.21 -2.26 0.99
N LYS A 102 8.59 -2.54 2.23
CA LYS A 102 8.02 -3.68 2.98
C LYS A 102 6.53 -3.48 3.23
N PRO A 103 5.69 -4.51 3.01
CA PRO A 103 4.28 -4.46 3.36
C PRO A 103 4.10 -4.21 4.87
N PRO A 104 3.17 -3.33 5.29
CA PRO A 104 2.85 -3.14 6.70
C PRO A 104 2.17 -4.39 7.28
N PHE A 105 2.41 -4.67 8.56
CA PHE A 105 1.78 -5.79 9.27
C PHE A 105 0.40 -5.37 9.81
N PHE A 106 -0.67 -5.77 9.13
CA PHE A 106 -2.02 -5.30 9.44
C PHE A 106 -2.63 -5.73 10.78
N PRO A 107 -2.25 -6.83 11.43
CA PRO A 107 -2.68 -7.08 12.80
C PRO A 107 -2.19 -6.06 13.84
N SER A 108 -1.22 -5.18 13.50
CA SER A 108 -0.77 -4.10 14.38
C SER A 108 -1.84 -3.01 14.55
N LYS A 109 -2.07 -2.58 15.80
CA LYS A 109 -2.98 -1.47 16.12
C LYS A 109 -2.46 -0.14 15.57
N GLU A 110 -1.15 0.06 15.62
CA GLU A 110 -0.47 1.27 15.15
C GLU A 110 -0.74 1.46 13.65
N VAL A 111 -0.51 0.42 12.84
CA VAL A 111 -0.75 0.44 11.40
C VAL A 111 -2.22 0.74 11.07
N GLN A 112 -3.16 0.22 11.87
CA GLN A 112 -4.58 0.44 11.65
C GLN A 112 -5.05 1.87 11.97
N GLN A 113 -4.29 2.62 12.76
CA GLN A 113 -4.63 4.00 13.15
C GLN A 113 -4.06 5.05 12.19
N GLU A 114 -3.10 4.68 11.34
CA GLU A 114 -2.43 5.60 10.41
C GLU A 114 -3.33 6.06 9.26
N LEU A 115 -4.31 5.24 8.87
CA LEU A 115 -5.14 5.48 7.69
C LEU A 115 -6.63 5.48 8.04
N SER A 116 -7.38 6.39 7.44
CA SER A 116 -8.85 6.38 7.46
C SER A 116 -9.42 5.21 6.63
N ASP A 117 -10.71 4.92 6.79
CA ASP A 117 -11.39 3.88 6.03
C ASP A 117 -11.40 4.20 4.51
N SER A 118 -11.57 5.46 4.16
CA SER A 118 -11.54 5.94 2.78
C SER A 118 -10.18 5.75 2.14
N GLU A 119 -9.10 6.01 2.88
CA GLU A 119 -7.73 5.82 2.41
C GLU A 119 -7.41 4.32 2.24
N LEU A 120 -7.80 3.48 3.21
CA LEU A 120 -7.67 2.03 3.08
C LEU A 120 -8.42 1.51 1.86
N TYR A 121 -9.69 1.92 1.68
CA TYR A 121 -10.48 1.55 0.51
C TYR A 121 -9.79 1.97 -0.78
N TRP A 122 -9.33 3.23 -0.87
CA TRP A 122 -8.66 3.74 -2.05
C TRP A 122 -7.37 2.94 -2.36
N ILE A 123 -6.55 2.67 -1.33
CA ILE A 123 -5.32 1.89 -1.46
C ILE A 123 -5.61 0.47 -1.97
N ILE A 124 -6.59 -0.21 -1.39
CA ILE A 124 -6.96 -1.56 -1.82
C ILE A 124 -7.48 -1.53 -3.26
N LYS A 125 -8.34 -0.57 -3.59
CA LYS A 125 -8.93 -0.44 -4.94
C LYS A 125 -7.87 -0.20 -6.00
N HIS A 126 -6.89 0.66 -5.74
CA HIS A 126 -5.95 1.14 -6.77
C HIS A 126 -4.53 0.56 -6.67
N GLY A 127 -4.14 0.03 -5.51
CA GLY A 127 -2.77 -0.41 -5.27
C GLY A 127 -1.75 0.73 -5.30
N PHE A 128 -0.47 0.38 -5.37
CA PHE A 128 0.62 1.34 -5.51
C PHE A 128 1.53 0.99 -6.68
N LYS A 129 1.74 1.94 -7.58
CA LYS A 129 2.67 1.78 -8.71
C LYS A 129 4.09 1.45 -8.22
N MET A 130 4.77 0.57 -8.94
CA MET A 130 6.15 0.15 -8.68
C MET A 130 6.36 -0.47 -7.28
N THR A 131 5.32 -1.08 -6.73
CA THR A 131 5.38 -1.85 -5.48
C THR A 131 4.75 -3.24 -5.69
N GLY A 132 4.86 -4.11 -4.68
CA GLY A 132 4.18 -5.40 -4.68
C GLY A 132 2.66 -5.34 -4.41
N MET A 133 2.07 -4.15 -4.17
CA MET A 133 0.65 -3.98 -3.88
C MET A 133 -0.15 -3.78 -5.17
N PRO A 134 -0.89 -4.80 -5.69
CA PRO A 134 -1.68 -4.68 -6.91
C PRO A 134 -2.98 -3.90 -6.69
N SER A 135 -3.64 -3.50 -7.79
CA SER A 135 -5.00 -2.96 -7.78
C SER A 135 -6.02 -4.10 -7.69
N PHE A 136 -6.80 -4.14 -6.63
CA PHE A 136 -7.89 -5.11 -6.46
C PHE A 136 -9.21 -4.64 -7.05
N GLY A 137 -9.35 -3.36 -7.37
CA GLY A 137 -10.55 -2.81 -8.00
C GLY A 137 -10.80 -3.30 -9.43
N VAL A 138 -9.80 -3.94 -10.05
CA VAL A 138 -9.95 -4.54 -11.41
C VAL A 138 -10.78 -5.83 -11.37
N THR A 139 -10.71 -6.57 -10.26
CA THR A 139 -11.29 -7.91 -10.13
C THR A 139 -12.35 -8.05 -9.05
N ASN A 140 -12.53 -7.02 -8.21
CA ASN A 140 -13.46 -7.05 -7.09
C ASN A 140 -14.50 -5.93 -7.20
N SER A 141 -15.72 -6.19 -6.76
CA SER A 141 -16.76 -5.18 -6.64
C SER A 141 -16.46 -4.17 -5.53
N GLU A 142 -17.10 -3.00 -5.56
CA GLU A 142 -16.95 -2.01 -4.48
C GLU A 142 -17.40 -2.57 -3.13
N GLU A 143 -18.42 -3.41 -3.12
CA GLU A 143 -18.91 -4.06 -1.91
C GLU A 143 -17.89 -5.04 -1.34
N ASP A 144 -17.18 -5.81 -2.19
CA ASP A 144 -16.09 -6.70 -1.74
C ASP A 144 -14.91 -5.90 -1.18
N LEU A 145 -14.56 -4.80 -1.81
CA LEU A 145 -13.48 -3.93 -1.33
C LEU A 145 -13.80 -3.33 0.04
N TRP A 146 -15.04 -2.88 0.26
CA TRP A 146 -15.49 -2.40 1.57
C TRP A 146 -15.57 -3.53 2.61
N ALA A 147 -15.93 -4.74 2.20
CA ALA A 147 -15.89 -5.92 3.06
C ALA A 147 -14.45 -6.24 3.52
N ILE A 148 -13.47 -6.12 2.62
CA ILE A 148 -12.05 -6.26 2.97
C ILE A 148 -11.64 -5.20 4.01
N VAL A 149 -12.02 -3.94 3.83
CA VAL A 149 -11.73 -2.87 4.81
C VAL A 149 -12.36 -3.19 6.16
N ALA A 150 -13.63 -3.62 6.18
CA ALA A 150 -14.33 -3.99 7.41
C ALA A 150 -13.62 -5.13 8.14
N PHE A 151 -13.18 -6.15 7.42
CA PHE A 151 -12.41 -7.25 7.99
C PHE A 151 -11.06 -6.78 8.51
N MET A 152 -10.33 -5.94 7.77
CA MET A 152 -9.05 -5.39 8.21
C MET A 152 -9.16 -4.64 9.53
N ARG A 153 -10.22 -3.85 9.73
CA ARG A 153 -10.47 -3.14 10.99
C ARG A 153 -10.70 -4.07 12.19
N ARG A 154 -11.09 -5.31 11.93
CA ARG A 154 -11.26 -6.34 12.97
C ARG A 154 -9.93 -6.97 13.39
N LEU A 155 -8.92 -7.01 12.52
CA LEU A 155 -7.66 -7.74 12.73
C LEU A 155 -6.96 -7.47 14.06
N PRO A 156 -6.82 -6.21 14.56
CA PRO A 156 -6.08 -5.94 15.79
C PRO A 156 -6.72 -6.52 17.06
N THR A 157 -8.00 -6.87 16.99
CA THR A 157 -8.78 -7.42 18.12
C THR A 157 -9.16 -8.88 17.91
N LEU A 158 -8.86 -9.46 16.76
CA LEU A 158 -9.23 -10.82 16.40
C LEU A 158 -8.22 -11.83 16.98
N PRO A 159 -8.64 -12.74 17.89
CA PRO A 159 -7.76 -13.76 18.43
C PRO A 159 -7.26 -14.72 17.33
N PRO A 160 -6.02 -15.23 17.42
CA PRO A 160 -5.51 -16.23 16.48
C PRO A 160 -6.37 -17.48 16.33
N SER A 161 -6.98 -17.94 17.43
CA SER A 161 -7.87 -19.12 17.42
C SER A 161 -9.16 -18.85 16.62
N GLU A 162 -9.72 -17.66 16.74
CA GLU A 162 -10.91 -17.26 15.99
C GLU A 162 -10.61 -17.11 14.50
N TYR A 163 -9.45 -16.48 14.16
CA TYR A 163 -8.97 -16.39 12.78
C TYR A 163 -8.82 -17.79 12.14
N GLN A 164 -8.21 -18.73 12.86
CA GLN A 164 -8.05 -20.11 12.40
C GLN A 164 -9.40 -20.82 12.22
N ALA A 165 -10.35 -20.61 13.12
CA ALA A 165 -11.70 -21.17 12.99
C ALA A 165 -12.43 -20.61 11.75
N MET A 166 -12.27 -19.32 11.43
CA MET A 166 -12.79 -18.73 10.20
C MET A 166 -12.15 -19.36 8.95
N ALA A 167 -10.84 -19.57 8.96
CA ALA A 167 -10.12 -20.21 7.86
C ALA A 167 -10.56 -21.65 7.61
N GLN A 168 -10.81 -22.42 8.70
CA GLN A 168 -11.33 -23.79 8.60
C GLN A 168 -12.75 -23.84 8.04
N ARG A 169 -13.59 -22.85 8.35
CA ARG A 169 -14.96 -22.76 7.80
C ARG A 169 -14.92 -22.42 6.31
N ALA A 170 -14.10 -21.44 5.91
CA ALA A 170 -13.96 -21.03 4.52
C ALA A 170 -13.37 -22.14 3.61
N GLY A 171 -12.46 -22.97 4.13
CA GLY A 171 -11.88 -24.11 3.37
C GLY A 171 -12.81 -25.31 3.21
N LYS A 172 -14.01 -25.29 3.81
CA LYS A 172 -15.02 -26.38 3.72
C LYS A 172 -16.18 -26.01 2.80
N SER A 173 -16.26 -24.77 2.32
CA SER A 173 -17.26 -24.26 1.38
C SER A 173 -16.73 -24.27 -0.04
#